data_0990c1a0c371bc5ce2f7988979328527
#
_entry.id   0990c1a0c371bc5ce2f7988979328527
#
_cell.length_a   1.000
_cell.length_b   1.000
_cell.length_c   1.000
_cell.angle_alpha   90.00
_cell.angle_beta   90.00
_cell.angle_gamma   90.00
#
_symmetry.space_group_name_H-M   'P 1'
#
loop_
_entity.id
_entity.type
_entity.pdbx_description
1 polymer ?
#
loop_
_entity_poly.entity_id
_entity_poly.type
_entity_poly.pdbx_seq_one_letter_code
_entity_poly.pdbx_strand_id
1 'polypeptide(L)'
;MKRIFRFKKRSDGMENKEEFLKKNKIEDKFRELERLNPDLWDILKDIYDDYEQKINNGSLKKIISCFIEEFGTPSAMHSMRYRMKSPESLIVKIIHKKCSDFTDLDYANITKDTYQRVIMDLLGARILIRHRYQWEEIHDLIWHLYFKGTEKYVKNRTRDYIGDAPEPFLAERPKVFYRYEENTKCYELKGRDIFDFEKNNPGYSSNHYIINYLGTYIELQVRTLFDEAWSENDHDFVYKLYASNKKLVLNRTSNLLSKVAEVADELSMFMHDYYDESIFSVPNEKLVNKKILSEKMEKFDYEMPESRRYDNLHSRSIASKSVADINDLY
;
A
#
# COMPACT_ATOMS: atom_id res chain seq x y z
N MET A 1 -1.69 -10.27 22.76
CA MET A 1 -2.37 -9.08 23.33
C MET A 1 -3.53 -8.71 22.39
N LYS A 2 -4.78 -9.06 22.75
CA LYS A 2 -5.96 -8.78 21.96
C LYS A 2 -6.28 -7.28 22.05
N ARG A 3 -5.98 -6.49 21.03
CA ARG A 3 -6.58 -5.16 20.89
C ARG A 3 -8.06 -5.35 20.58
N ILE A 4 -8.87 -5.25 21.63
CA ILE A 4 -10.34 -5.14 21.51
C ILE A 4 -10.61 -3.84 20.74
N PHE A 5 -11.06 -3.98 19.50
CA PHE A 5 -11.67 -2.87 18.76
C PHE A 5 -12.89 -2.41 19.57
N ARG A 6 -12.72 -1.33 20.34
CA ARG A 6 -13.86 -0.58 20.85
C ARG A 6 -14.56 0.02 19.64
N PHE A 7 -15.66 -0.59 19.24
CA PHE A 7 -16.64 0.10 18.42
C PHE A 7 -17.02 1.38 19.19
N LYS A 8 -16.53 2.52 18.70
CA LYS A 8 -17.04 3.82 19.15
C LYS A 8 -18.55 3.79 18.90
N LYS A 9 -19.34 4.23 19.91
CA LYS A 9 -20.76 4.51 19.80
C LYS A 9 -21.11 5.04 18.41
N ARG A 10 -22.32 4.63 17.91
CA ARG A 10 -22.96 5.20 16.72
C ARG A 10 -22.52 6.65 16.57
N SER A 11 -21.74 6.93 15.55
CA SER A 11 -21.55 8.28 15.06
C SER A 11 -22.92 8.70 14.53
N ASP A 12 -23.30 9.96 14.74
CA ASP A 12 -24.55 10.52 14.23
C ASP A 12 -24.59 10.58 12.68
N GLY A 13 -23.93 9.63 12.02
CA GLY A 13 -23.92 9.38 10.59
C GLY A 13 -23.72 10.64 9.73
N MET A 14 -24.35 10.68 8.58
CA MET A 14 -24.49 11.86 7.73
C MET A 14 -25.76 12.67 8.04
N GLU A 15 -26.33 12.59 9.25
CA GLU A 15 -27.59 13.27 9.60
C GLU A 15 -27.45 14.79 9.56
N ASN A 16 -26.30 15.33 10.01
CA ASN A 16 -26.01 16.75 9.97
C ASN A 16 -24.95 17.05 8.89
N LYS A 17 -25.41 17.59 7.75
CA LYS A 17 -24.58 17.98 6.60
C LYS A 17 -23.45 18.93 6.98
N GLU A 18 -23.77 20.01 7.69
CA GLU A 18 -22.78 21.05 8.03
C GLU A 18 -21.70 20.51 8.95
N GLU A 19 -22.08 19.71 9.94
CA GLU A 19 -21.17 19.10 10.88
C GLU A 19 -20.24 18.09 10.17
N PHE A 20 -20.79 17.24 9.29
CA PHE A 20 -20.02 16.28 8.51
C PHE A 20 -18.99 16.99 7.63
N LEU A 21 -19.39 18.01 6.88
CA LEU A 21 -18.51 18.77 5.98
C LEU A 21 -17.39 19.47 6.76
N LYS A 22 -17.74 20.13 7.87
CA LYS A 22 -16.79 20.83 8.74
C LYS A 22 -15.77 19.86 9.38
N LYS A 23 -16.27 18.75 9.95
CA LYS A 23 -15.42 17.70 10.54
C LYS A 23 -14.36 17.19 9.55
N ASN A 24 -14.75 17.02 8.30
CA ASN A 24 -13.90 16.48 7.24
C ASN A 24 -13.16 17.57 6.43
N LYS A 25 -13.38 18.85 6.74
CA LYS A 25 -12.73 20.02 6.09
C LYS A 25 -12.95 20.04 4.57
N ILE A 26 -14.16 19.76 4.13
CA ILE A 26 -14.52 19.65 2.71
C ILE A 26 -15.66 20.63 2.32
N GLU A 27 -15.97 21.62 3.16
CA GLU A 27 -17.08 22.55 2.92
C GLU A 27 -16.97 23.28 1.57
N ASP A 28 -15.81 23.83 1.26
CA ASP A 28 -15.61 24.60 0.04
C ASP A 28 -15.74 23.72 -1.21
N LYS A 29 -15.10 22.53 -1.17
CA LYS A 29 -15.21 21.55 -2.25
C LYS A 29 -16.65 21.10 -2.49
N PHE A 30 -17.37 20.84 -1.42
CA PHE A 30 -18.75 20.41 -1.52
C PHE A 30 -19.65 21.52 -2.09
N ARG A 31 -19.48 22.79 -1.69
CA ARG A 31 -20.24 23.92 -2.24
C ARG A 31 -20.08 24.09 -3.74
N GLU A 32 -18.89 23.86 -4.27
CA GLU A 32 -18.66 23.90 -5.72
C GLU A 32 -19.45 22.81 -6.44
N LEU A 33 -19.43 21.60 -5.92
CA LEU A 33 -20.16 20.47 -6.51
C LEU A 33 -21.67 20.61 -6.37
N GLU A 34 -22.16 21.12 -5.24
CA GLU A 34 -23.58 21.30 -4.98
C GLU A 34 -24.23 22.34 -5.92
N ARG A 35 -23.48 23.35 -6.36
CA ARG A 35 -23.95 24.31 -7.38
C ARG A 35 -24.22 23.63 -8.73
N LEU A 36 -23.45 22.57 -9.04
CA LEU A 36 -23.60 21.80 -10.27
C LEU A 36 -24.66 20.70 -10.15
N ASN A 37 -24.82 20.15 -8.96
CA ASN A 37 -25.78 19.10 -8.65
C ASN A 37 -26.43 19.35 -7.28
N PRO A 38 -27.60 19.99 -7.20
CA PRO A 38 -28.30 20.28 -5.94
C PRO A 38 -28.65 19.01 -5.13
N ASP A 39 -28.89 17.88 -5.79
CA ASP A 39 -29.27 16.62 -5.15
C ASP A 39 -28.06 15.80 -4.66
N LEU A 40 -26.86 16.35 -4.80
CA LEU A 40 -25.62 15.63 -4.49
C LEU A 40 -25.59 15.10 -3.05
N TRP A 41 -26.07 15.88 -2.08
CA TRP A 41 -26.07 15.44 -0.69
C TRP A 41 -26.92 14.20 -0.45
N ASP A 42 -28.10 14.14 -1.05
CA ASP A 42 -29.02 13.01 -0.93
C ASP A 42 -28.43 11.76 -1.61
N ILE A 43 -27.80 11.91 -2.77
CA ILE A 43 -27.07 10.83 -3.45
C ILE A 43 -25.96 10.27 -2.56
N LEU A 44 -25.15 11.16 -1.95
CA LEU A 44 -24.05 10.74 -1.07
C LEU A 44 -24.56 10.08 0.21
N LYS A 45 -25.68 10.54 0.75
CA LYS A 45 -26.33 9.94 1.91
C LYS A 45 -26.84 8.54 1.60
N ASP A 46 -27.50 8.35 0.46
CA ASP A 46 -27.93 7.03 0.01
C ASP A 46 -26.78 6.03 -0.14
N ILE A 47 -25.63 6.51 -0.66
CA ILE A 47 -24.40 5.69 -0.76
C ILE A 47 -23.87 5.35 0.64
N TYR A 48 -23.84 6.34 1.54
CA TYR A 48 -23.39 6.16 2.92
C TYR A 48 -24.21 5.10 3.64
N ASP A 49 -25.54 5.24 3.60
CA ASP A 49 -26.47 4.37 4.31
C ASP A 49 -26.42 2.93 3.78
N ASP A 50 -26.36 2.74 2.47
CA ASP A 50 -26.22 1.43 1.85
C ASP A 50 -24.89 0.76 2.24
N TYR A 51 -23.79 1.52 2.19
CA TYR A 51 -22.48 0.99 2.54
C TYR A 51 -22.36 0.68 4.03
N GLU A 52 -22.88 1.54 4.91
CA GLU A 52 -22.95 1.27 6.35
C GLU A 52 -23.79 0.04 6.66
N GLN A 53 -24.91 -0.15 5.97
CA GLN A 53 -25.74 -1.34 6.09
C GLN A 53 -24.96 -2.61 5.71
N LYS A 54 -24.18 -2.58 4.61
CA LYS A 54 -23.35 -3.71 4.16
C LYS A 54 -22.20 -4.04 5.13
N ILE A 55 -21.68 -3.05 5.83
CA ILE A 55 -20.72 -3.26 6.93
C ILE A 55 -21.42 -3.93 8.11
N ASN A 56 -22.58 -3.37 8.54
CA ASN A 56 -23.28 -3.79 9.75
C ASN A 56 -23.88 -5.19 9.61
N ASN A 57 -24.38 -5.56 8.43
CA ASN A 57 -24.91 -6.91 8.18
C ASN A 57 -23.81 -7.96 7.90
N GLY A 58 -22.55 -7.54 7.82
CA GLY A 58 -21.40 -8.42 7.65
C GLY A 58 -21.17 -8.93 6.25
N SER A 59 -21.90 -8.47 5.23
CA SER A 59 -21.72 -8.95 3.83
C SER A 59 -20.31 -8.67 3.31
N LEU A 60 -19.79 -7.48 3.51
CA LEU A 60 -18.42 -7.12 3.12
C LEU A 60 -17.38 -7.92 3.90
N LYS A 61 -17.61 -8.16 5.18
CA LYS A 61 -16.72 -8.99 6.00
C LYS A 61 -16.68 -10.42 5.48
N LYS A 62 -17.80 -10.96 5.03
CA LYS A 62 -17.86 -12.30 4.43
C LYS A 62 -17.02 -12.35 3.16
N ILE A 63 -17.15 -11.37 2.27
CA ILE A 63 -16.37 -11.29 1.01
C ILE A 63 -14.86 -11.31 1.31
N ILE A 64 -14.38 -10.42 2.19
CA ILE A 64 -12.95 -10.37 2.50
C ILE A 64 -12.45 -11.61 3.22
N SER A 65 -13.29 -12.26 4.04
CA SER A 65 -12.94 -13.52 4.70
C SER A 65 -12.80 -14.66 3.72
N CYS A 66 -13.72 -14.81 2.76
CA CYS A 66 -13.62 -15.79 1.68
C CYS A 66 -12.37 -15.56 0.82
N PHE A 67 -12.08 -14.30 0.48
CA PHE A 67 -10.85 -13.94 -0.25
C PHE A 67 -9.60 -14.39 0.49
N ILE A 68 -9.49 -14.11 1.80
CA ILE A 68 -8.33 -14.50 2.62
C ILE A 68 -8.19 -16.01 2.69
N GLU A 69 -9.30 -16.73 2.85
CA GLU A 69 -9.32 -18.19 2.91
C GLU A 69 -8.86 -18.82 1.59
N GLU A 70 -9.36 -18.32 0.46
CA GLU A 70 -8.96 -18.78 -0.89
C GLU A 70 -7.49 -18.43 -1.19
N PHE A 71 -7.05 -17.22 -0.82
CA PHE A 71 -5.67 -16.80 -1.03
C PHE A 71 -4.67 -17.66 -0.25
N GLY A 72 -5.07 -18.13 0.93
CA GLY A 72 -4.25 -18.99 1.78
C GLY A 72 -3.05 -18.26 2.41
N THR A 73 -2.03 -19.05 2.75
CA THR A 73 -0.81 -18.56 3.42
C THR A 73 0.44 -19.01 2.66
N PRO A 74 0.79 -18.36 1.54
CA PRO A 74 2.04 -18.65 0.81
C PRO A 74 3.27 -18.47 1.69
N SER A 75 4.35 -19.19 1.40
CA SER A 75 5.58 -19.21 2.23
C SER A 75 6.25 -17.84 2.34
N ALA A 76 6.15 -17.03 1.30
CA ALA A 76 6.65 -15.66 1.24
C ALA A 76 5.88 -14.71 2.15
N MET A 77 4.66 -15.04 2.54
CA MET A 77 3.83 -14.16 3.35
C MET A 77 4.23 -14.24 4.83
N HIS A 78 4.72 -13.12 5.37
CA HIS A 78 4.93 -12.99 6.81
C HIS A 78 3.60 -12.81 7.57
N SER A 79 2.73 -11.95 7.07
CA SER A 79 1.40 -11.72 7.64
C SER A 79 0.47 -11.05 6.63
N MET A 80 -0.84 -11.23 6.85
CA MET A 80 -1.89 -10.53 6.11
C MET A 80 -2.78 -9.77 7.09
N ARG A 81 -3.13 -8.55 6.71
CA ARG A 81 -4.13 -7.72 7.40
C ARG A 81 -5.17 -7.27 6.39
N TYR A 82 -6.37 -7.01 6.85
CA TYR A 82 -7.41 -6.43 6.02
C TYR A 82 -8.11 -5.28 6.72
N ARG A 83 -8.71 -4.42 5.92
CA ARG A 83 -9.52 -3.30 6.39
C ARG A 83 -10.73 -3.12 5.48
N MET A 84 -11.79 -2.60 6.04
CA MET A 84 -12.90 -2.01 5.30
C MET A 84 -12.78 -0.48 5.41
N LYS A 85 -13.00 0.22 4.30
CA LYS A 85 -13.03 1.69 4.31
C LYS A 85 -14.17 2.14 5.22
N SER A 86 -13.99 3.19 6.01
CA SER A 86 -15.12 3.74 6.77
C SER A 86 -16.10 4.44 5.83
N PRO A 87 -17.42 4.44 6.14
CA PRO A 87 -18.42 5.17 5.35
C PRO A 87 -18.08 6.65 5.17
N GLU A 88 -17.60 7.31 6.23
CA GLU A 88 -17.12 8.70 6.15
C GLU A 88 -15.98 8.86 5.12
N SER A 89 -14.97 7.99 5.17
CA SER A 89 -13.83 8.05 4.24
C SER A 89 -14.24 7.75 2.80
N LEU A 90 -15.27 6.95 2.59
CA LEU A 90 -15.86 6.72 1.27
C LEU A 90 -16.45 8.00 0.69
N ILE A 91 -17.30 8.69 1.45
CA ILE A 91 -17.94 9.93 1.00
C ILE A 91 -16.91 11.03 0.76
N VAL A 92 -15.95 11.19 1.66
CA VAL A 92 -14.85 12.16 1.50
C VAL A 92 -14.06 11.87 0.21
N LYS A 93 -13.75 10.62 -0.09
CA LYS A 93 -13.08 10.22 -1.34
C LYS A 93 -13.90 10.59 -2.56
N ILE A 94 -15.20 10.32 -2.56
CA ILE A 94 -16.08 10.65 -3.69
C ILE A 94 -16.08 12.16 -3.94
N ILE A 95 -16.24 12.97 -2.90
CA ILE A 95 -16.20 14.44 -3.01
C ILE A 95 -14.87 14.92 -3.56
N HIS A 96 -13.74 14.41 -3.03
CA HIS A 96 -12.43 14.78 -3.54
C HIS A 96 -12.23 14.41 -5.02
N LYS A 97 -12.66 13.23 -5.44
CA LYS A 97 -12.54 12.78 -6.82
C LYS A 97 -13.41 13.59 -7.78
N LYS A 98 -14.66 13.88 -7.39
CA LYS A 98 -15.53 14.75 -8.19
C LYS A 98 -14.94 16.17 -8.37
N CYS A 99 -14.20 16.70 -7.39
CA CYS A 99 -13.55 18.01 -7.50
C CYS A 99 -12.22 17.95 -8.29
N SER A 100 -11.49 16.84 -8.24
CA SER A 100 -10.16 16.76 -8.88
C SER A 100 -10.24 16.44 -10.37
N ASP A 101 -11.29 15.77 -10.82
CA ASP A 101 -11.48 15.37 -12.21
C ASP A 101 -12.97 15.39 -12.58
N PHE A 102 -13.41 16.50 -13.14
CA PHE A 102 -14.78 16.66 -13.64
C PHE A 102 -15.05 15.85 -14.92
N THR A 103 -14.01 15.31 -15.56
CA THR A 103 -14.14 14.51 -16.80
C THR A 103 -14.32 13.02 -16.51
N ASP A 104 -14.07 12.58 -15.29
CA ASP A 104 -14.31 11.20 -14.87
C ASP A 104 -15.82 10.95 -14.75
N LEU A 105 -16.40 10.42 -15.85
CA LEU A 105 -17.84 10.15 -15.96
C LEU A 105 -18.34 9.16 -14.88
N ASP A 106 -17.48 8.33 -14.39
CA ASP A 106 -17.85 7.32 -13.41
C ASP A 106 -18.08 7.94 -12.03
N TYR A 107 -17.18 8.84 -11.64
CA TYR A 107 -17.39 9.61 -10.42
C TYR A 107 -18.48 10.68 -10.61
N ALA A 108 -18.63 11.25 -11.83
CA ALA A 108 -19.70 12.20 -12.12
C ALA A 108 -21.08 11.56 -11.90
N ASN A 109 -21.27 10.31 -12.35
CA ASN A 109 -22.55 9.60 -12.32
C ASN A 109 -22.65 8.56 -11.18
N ILE A 110 -21.84 8.68 -10.13
CA ILE A 110 -21.82 7.73 -9.04
C ILE A 110 -23.14 7.80 -8.24
N THR A 111 -23.72 6.63 -7.99
CA THR A 111 -24.97 6.46 -7.25
C THR A 111 -24.85 5.29 -6.28
N LYS A 112 -25.90 5.06 -5.48
CA LYS A 112 -26.03 3.88 -4.62
C LYS A 112 -25.83 2.56 -5.36
N ASP A 113 -26.28 2.46 -6.63
CA ASP A 113 -26.22 1.22 -7.41
C ASP A 113 -24.85 1.03 -8.11
N THR A 114 -24.08 2.10 -8.25
CA THR A 114 -22.83 2.08 -9.02
C THR A 114 -21.55 2.21 -8.20
N TYR A 115 -21.60 2.77 -6.98
CA TYR A 115 -20.41 3.11 -6.20
C TYR A 115 -19.46 1.93 -5.97
N GLN A 116 -19.97 0.70 -5.80
CA GLN A 116 -19.13 -0.48 -5.58
C GLN A 116 -18.28 -0.85 -6.80
N ARG A 117 -18.74 -0.45 -8.00
CA ARG A 117 -17.99 -0.65 -9.24
C ARG A 117 -17.03 0.49 -9.53
N VAL A 118 -17.28 1.66 -8.93
CA VAL A 118 -16.46 2.87 -9.12
C VAL A 118 -15.31 2.91 -8.13
N ILE A 119 -15.56 2.50 -6.87
CA ILE A 119 -14.59 2.60 -5.79
C ILE A 119 -13.82 1.29 -5.65
N MET A 120 -12.54 1.31 -6.00
CA MET A 120 -11.71 0.10 -6.07
C MET A 120 -11.03 -0.27 -4.73
N ASP A 121 -11.19 0.53 -3.67
CA ASP A 121 -10.54 0.37 -2.37
C ASP A 121 -11.53 0.33 -1.19
N LEU A 122 -12.76 -0.17 -1.44
CA LEU A 122 -13.75 -0.41 -0.39
C LEU A 122 -13.25 -1.44 0.61
N LEU A 123 -12.66 -2.51 0.10
CA LEU A 123 -11.97 -3.53 0.86
C LEU A 123 -10.48 -3.42 0.56
N GLY A 124 -9.65 -3.44 1.58
CA GLY A 124 -8.21 -3.47 1.46
C GLY A 124 -7.64 -4.69 2.16
N ALA A 125 -6.70 -5.37 1.51
CA ALA A 125 -5.86 -6.39 2.11
C ALA A 125 -4.40 -5.96 1.99
N ARG A 126 -3.59 -6.33 2.95
CA ARG A 126 -2.16 -6.00 2.96
C ARG A 126 -1.37 -7.23 3.34
N ILE A 127 -0.49 -7.67 2.45
CA ILE A 127 0.48 -8.71 2.68
C ILE A 127 1.81 -8.07 3.05
N LEU A 128 2.38 -8.50 4.15
CA LEU A 128 3.72 -8.13 4.56
C LEU A 128 4.67 -9.28 4.23
N ILE A 129 5.79 -8.95 3.60
CA ILE A 129 6.90 -9.85 3.28
C ILE A 129 8.16 -9.40 4.03
N ARG A 130 9.11 -10.32 4.26
CA ARG A 130 10.35 -10.00 4.97
C ARG A 130 11.39 -9.36 4.05
N HIS A 131 11.50 -9.89 2.83
CA HIS A 131 12.48 -9.46 1.82
C HIS A 131 11.77 -9.05 0.56
N ARG A 132 12.29 -8.07 -0.15
CA ARG A 132 11.70 -7.59 -1.39
C ARG A 132 11.53 -8.67 -2.44
N TYR A 133 12.44 -9.64 -2.58
CA TYR A 133 12.31 -10.75 -3.55
C TYR A 133 11.07 -11.63 -3.34
N GLN A 134 10.55 -11.73 -2.14
CA GLN A 134 9.38 -12.54 -1.84
C GLN A 134 8.09 -12.05 -2.52
N TRP A 135 8.09 -10.81 -3.06
CA TRP A 135 6.95 -10.32 -3.85
C TRP A 135 6.67 -11.20 -5.07
N GLU A 136 7.70 -11.84 -5.63
CA GLU A 136 7.58 -12.66 -6.84
C GLU A 136 6.67 -13.87 -6.61
N GLU A 137 6.85 -14.59 -5.51
CA GLU A 137 5.96 -15.71 -5.14
C GLU A 137 4.52 -15.24 -4.94
N ILE A 138 4.34 -14.08 -4.30
CA ILE A 138 3.00 -13.50 -4.10
C ILE A 138 2.40 -13.08 -5.44
N HIS A 139 3.19 -12.48 -6.33
CA HIS A 139 2.75 -12.10 -7.67
C HIS A 139 2.31 -13.31 -8.50
N ASP A 140 3.12 -14.36 -8.50
CA ASP A 140 2.82 -15.60 -9.25
C ASP A 140 1.52 -16.24 -8.76
N LEU A 141 1.27 -16.24 -7.45
CA LEU A 141 0.02 -16.71 -6.89
C LEU A 141 -1.17 -15.86 -7.34
N ILE A 142 -1.06 -14.51 -7.26
CA ILE A 142 -2.10 -13.59 -7.71
C ILE A 142 -2.37 -13.80 -9.20
N TRP A 143 -1.33 -13.95 -9.99
CA TRP A 143 -1.41 -14.19 -11.42
C TRP A 143 -2.14 -15.49 -11.74
N HIS A 144 -1.75 -16.56 -11.06
CA HIS A 144 -2.39 -17.87 -11.22
C HIS A 144 -3.89 -17.85 -10.86
N LEU A 145 -4.23 -17.24 -9.74
CA LEU A 145 -5.62 -17.22 -9.24
C LEU A 145 -6.52 -16.27 -10.04
N TYR A 146 -6.03 -15.08 -10.40
CA TYR A 146 -6.89 -13.99 -10.83
C TYR A 146 -6.63 -13.45 -12.23
N PHE A 147 -5.53 -13.85 -12.89
CA PHE A 147 -5.28 -13.45 -14.26
C PHE A 147 -6.11 -14.26 -15.25
N LYS A 148 -7.00 -13.60 -15.98
CA LYS A 148 -7.89 -14.25 -16.96
C LYS A 148 -7.59 -13.84 -18.43
N GLY A 149 -6.37 -13.38 -18.70
CA GLY A 149 -5.88 -12.98 -20.03
C GLY A 149 -5.78 -11.46 -20.25
N THR A 150 -4.86 -11.05 -21.15
CA THR A 150 -4.49 -9.65 -21.39
C THR A 150 -5.61 -8.77 -21.91
N GLU A 151 -6.56 -9.33 -22.65
CA GLU A 151 -7.68 -8.56 -23.24
C GLU A 151 -8.60 -7.93 -22.18
N LYS A 152 -8.69 -8.54 -21.00
CA LYS A 152 -9.50 -8.02 -19.90
C LYS A 152 -8.87 -6.80 -19.21
N TYR A 153 -7.55 -6.70 -19.20
CA TYR A 153 -6.86 -5.54 -18.62
C TYR A 153 -7.05 -4.25 -19.42
N VAL A 154 -7.08 -4.34 -20.74
CA VAL A 154 -7.00 -3.16 -21.60
C VAL A 154 -8.38 -2.59 -21.90
N LYS A 155 -9.41 -3.45 -21.94
CA LYS A 155 -10.76 -3.04 -22.35
C LYS A 155 -11.72 -2.78 -21.21
N ASN A 156 -11.51 -3.36 -20.04
CA ASN A 156 -12.54 -3.37 -19.00
C ASN A 156 -12.18 -2.52 -17.75
N ARG A 157 -11.86 -1.26 -17.96
CA ARG A 157 -12.46 -0.21 -17.14
C ARG A 157 -13.98 -0.13 -17.38
N THR A 158 -14.53 -0.94 -18.28
CA THR A 158 -15.97 -1.05 -18.49
C THR A 158 -16.54 -1.94 -17.42
N ARG A 159 -17.02 -1.33 -16.45
CA ARG A 159 -17.85 -1.55 -15.30
C ARG A 159 -19.20 -2.21 -15.61
N ASP A 160 -19.30 -2.95 -16.70
CA ASP A 160 -20.55 -3.47 -17.25
C ASP A 160 -20.80 -4.94 -16.90
N TYR A 161 -20.22 -5.46 -15.82
CA TYR A 161 -20.66 -6.75 -15.31
C TYR A 161 -21.96 -6.59 -14.51
N ILE A 162 -23.07 -6.56 -15.24
CA ILE A 162 -24.41 -6.77 -14.70
C ILE A 162 -24.70 -8.26 -14.92
N GLY A 163 -24.47 -9.09 -13.89
CA GLY A 163 -24.73 -10.53 -13.94
C GLY A 163 -24.32 -11.19 -12.64
N ASP A 164 -24.57 -12.48 -12.53
CA ASP A 164 -24.09 -13.32 -11.42
C ASP A 164 -22.62 -13.05 -11.15
N ALA A 165 -22.23 -13.03 -9.86
CA ALA A 165 -20.89 -12.64 -9.45
C ALA A 165 -19.84 -13.31 -10.35
N PRO A 166 -19.12 -12.54 -11.19
CA PRO A 166 -18.16 -13.12 -12.11
C PRO A 166 -17.09 -13.86 -11.32
N GLU A 167 -16.49 -14.88 -11.93
CA GLU A 167 -15.27 -15.47 -11.36
C GLU A 167 -14.29 -14.35 -10.99
N PRO A 168 -13.57 -14.48 -9.86
CA PRO A 168 -12.60 -13.50 -9.45
C PRO A 168 -11.57 -13.20 -10.56
N PHE A 169 -11.23 -11.94 -10.73
CA PHE A 169 -10.26 -11.52 -11.74
C PHE A 169 -9.47 -10.28 -11.32
N LEU A 170 -8.28 -10.15 -11.86
CA LEU A 170 -7.45 -8.96 -11.71
C LEU A 170 -8.00 -7.83 -12.61
N ALA A 171 -8.42 -6.73 -12.00
CA ALA A 171 -9.21 -5.70 -12.67
C ALA A 171 -8.40 -4.67 -13.45
N GLU A 172 -7.13 -4.46 -13.05
CA GLU A 172 -6.20 -3.54 -13.74
C GLU A 172 -4.77 -4.08 -13.67
N ARG A 173 -3.86 -3.46 -14.41
CA ARG A 173 -2.43 -3.79 -14.31
C ARG A 173 -1.95 -3.54 -12.89
N PRO A 174 -1.10 -4.43 -12.34
CA PRO A 174 -0.48 -4.19 -11.05
C PRO A 174 0.33 -2.90 -11.07
N LYS A 175 0.15 -2.06 -10.04
CA LYS A 175 0.92 -0.84 -9.88
C LYS A 175 2.09 -1.08 -8.95
N VAL A 176 3.27 -0.66 -9.39
CA VAL A 176 4.50 -0.73 -8.61
C VAL A 176 4.89 0.67 -8.19
N PHE A 177 4.67 0.98 -6.92
CA PHE A 177 5.19 2.20 -6.31
C PHE A 177 6.62 1.96 -5.87
N TYR A 178 7.55 2.81 -6.31
CA TYR A 178 8.97 2.65 -6.03
C TYR A 178 9.63 3.97 -5.64
N ARG A 179 10.75 3.88 -4.91
CA ARG A 179 11.57 5.02 -4.48
C ARG A 179 12.69 5.34 -5.48
N TYR A 180 13.44 4.30 -5.86
CA TYR A 180 14.62 4.39 -6.71
C TYR A 180 14.46 3.47 -7.91
N GLU A 181 15.02 3.86 -9.06
CA GLU A 181 14.92 3.08 -10.30
C GLU A 181 15.49 1.65 -10.16
N GLU A 182 16.51 1.48 -9.33
CA GLU A 182 17.11 0.18 -9.04
C GLU A 182 16.10 -0.81 -8.44
N ASN A 183 15.10 -0.31 -7.72
CA ASN A 183 14.05 -1.14 -7.13
C ASN A 183 13.16 -1.80 -8.19
N THR A 184 13.16 -1.29 -9.42
CA THR A 184 12.32 -1.82 -10.51
C THR A 184 12.96 -2.97 -11.27
N LYS A 185 14.26 -3.23 -11.09
CA LYS A 185 14.99 -4.26 -11.85
C LYS A 185 14.49 -5.68 -11.59
N CYS A 186 14.00 -5.97 -10.39
CA CYS A 186 13.47 -7.29 -10.06
C CYS A 186 12.20 -7.65 -10.85
N TYR A 187 11.53 -6.67 -11.46
CA TYR A 187 10.32 -6.91 -12.27
C TYR A 187 10.62 -7.24 -13.73
N GLU A 188 11.85 -7.07 -14.19
CA GLU A 188 12.26 -7.34 -15.58
C GLU A 188 12.06 -8.82 -15.97
N LEU A 189 12.29 -9.72 -15.02
CA LEU A 189 12.14 -11.17 -15.21
C LEU A 189 10.68 -11.60 -15.46
N LYS A 190 9.69 -10.81 -15.01
CA LYS A 190 8.27 -11.11 -15.19
C LYS A 190 7.64 -10.40 -16.39
N GLY A 191 8.43 -9.64 -17.15
CA GLY A 191 7.91 -8.78 -18.22
C GLY A 191 7.46 -7.44 -17.68
N ARG A 192 8.33 -6.44 -17.82
CA ARG A 192 8.11 -5.08 -17.28
C ARG A 192 6.84 -4.41 -17.81
N ASP A 193 6.41 -4.78 -18.98
CA ASP A 193 5.24 -4.26 -19.69
C ASP A 193 3.89 -4.66 -19.06
N ILE A 194 3.88 -5.64 -18.16
CA ILE A 194 2.65 -6.02 -17.44
C ILE A 194 2.37 -5.15 -16.21
N PHE A 195 3.31 -4.29 -15.81
CA PHE A 195 3.20 -3.42 -14.65
C PHE A 195 3.09 -1.95 -15.03
N ASP A 196 2.37 -1.18 -14.22
CA ASP A 196 2.38 0.28 -14.22
C ASP A 196 3.31 0.77 -13.10
N PHE A 197 4.40 1.47 -13.49
CA PHE A 197 5.40 1.95 -12.53
C PHE A 197 5.13 3.39 -12.15
N GLU A 198 5.03 3.66 -10.85
CA GLU A 198 4.81 5.00 -10.31
C GLU A 198 5.91 5.36 -9.31
N LYS A 199 6.76 6.33 -9.69
CA LYS A 199 7.77 6.88 -8.77
C LYS A 199 7.10 7.72 -7.71
N ASN A 200 7.31 7.37 -6.44
CA ASN A 200 6.70 8.07 -5.32
C ASN A 200 7.73 8.82 -4.47
N ASN A 201 7.53 10.11 -4.34
CA ASN A 201 8.26 10.96 -3.39
C ASN A 201 7.25 11.42 -2.31
N PRO A 202 7.52 11.24 -1.02
CA PRO A 202 8.83 11.06 -0.37
C PRO A 202 9.26 9.63 -0.06
N GLY A 203 8.76 8.59 -0.68
CA GLY A 203 9.37 7.30 -0.49
C GLY A 203 8.44 6.12 -0.17
N TYR A 204 7.20 6.19 -0.62
CA TYR A 204 6.29 5.06 -0.55
C TYR A 204 6.72 3.96 -1.54
N SER A 205 6.74 2.72 -1.06
CA SER A 205 7.04 1.53 -1.87
C SER A 205 6.04 0.44 -1.55
N SER A 206 5.38 -0.10 -2.58
CA SER A 206 4.37 -1.15 -2.45
C SER A 206 3.92 -1.62 -3.82
N ASN A 207 3.57 -2.89 -3.96
CA ASN A 207 2.86 -3.40 -5.13
C ASN A 207 1.37 -3.41 -4.84
N HIS A 208 0.57 -2.85 -5.75
CA HIS A 208 -0.88 -2.79 -5.63
C HIS A 208 -1.54 -3.62 -6.72
N TYR A 209 -2.48 -4.43 -6.32
CA TYR A 209 -3.31 -5.26 -7.18
C TYR A 209 -4.77 -4.93 -6.88
N ILE A 210 -5.55 -4.67 -7.91
CA ILE A 210 -7.00 -4.51 -7.77
C ILE A 210 -7.66 -5.80 -8.26
N ILE A 211 -8.28 -6.50 -7.35
CA ILE A 211 -8.94 -7.79 -7.62
C ILE A 211 -10.45 -7.59 -7.48
N ASN A 212 -11.21 -7.92 -8.54
CA ASN A 212 -12.64 -8.06 -8.41
C ASN A 212 -12.94 -9.43 -7.82
N TYR A 213 -13.51 -9.45 -6.65
CA TYR A 213 -13.84 -10.67 -5.92
C TYR A 213 -15.31 -10.64 -5.53
N LEU A 214 -16.11 -11.57 -6.06
CA LEU A 214 -17.55 -11.63 -5.84
C LEU A 214 -18.27 -10.30 -6.10
N GLY A 215 -17.88 -9.59 -7.16
CA GLY A 215 -18.47 -8.32 -7.57
C GLY A 215 -18.03 -7.09 -6.74
N THR A 216 -17.08 -7.26 -5.81
CA THR A 216 -16.51 -6.15 -5.01
C THR A 216 -15.01 -6.06 -5.25
N TYR A 217 -14.48 -4.85 -5.38
CA TYR A 217 -13.04 -4.65 -5.52
C TYR A 217 -12.32 -4.75 -4.19
N ILE A 218 -11.21 -5.47 -4.22
CA ILE A 218 -10.25 -5.59 -3.11
C ILE A 218 -8.93 -5.00 -3.60
N GLU A 219 -8.44 -3.97 -2.92
CA GLU A 219 -7.09 -3.45 -3.10
C GLU A 219 -6.13 -4.30 -2.27
N LEU A 220 -5.35 -5.15 -2.94
CA LEU A 220 -4.30 -5.94 -2.30
C LEU A 220 -2.96 -5.23 -2.41
N GLN A 221 -2.36 -4.88 -1.28
CA GLN A 221 -1.05 -4.24 -1.19
C GLN A 221 -0.02 -5.26 -0.72
N VAL A 222 1.11 -5.36 -1.42
CA VAL A 222 2.25 -6.20 -1.02
C VAL A 222 3.44 -5.30 -0.76
N ARG A 223 4.00 -5.35 0.45
CA ARG A 223 5.15 -4.53 0.86
C ARG A 223 5.99 -5.23 1.92
N THR A 224 7.21 -4.75 2.12
CA THR A 224 8.08 -5.28 3.15
C THR A 224 7.66 -4.81 4.55
N LEU A 225 8.17 -5.47 5.58
CA LEU A 225 7.98 -5.05 6.98
C LEU A 225 8.55 -3.65 7.24
N PHE A 226 9.64 -3.29 6.57
CA PHE A 226 10.29 -1.99 6.73
C PHE A 226 9.50 -0.88 6.03
N ASP A 227 8.96 -1.14 4.85
CA ASP A 227 8.04 -0.25 4.15
C ASP A 227 6.77 -0.01 4.95
N GLU A 228 6.24 -1.06 5.59
CA GLU A 228 5.07 -0.95 6.47
C GLU A 228 5.35 -0.06 7.67
N ALA A 229 6.49 -0.28 8.34
CA ALA A 229 6.86 0.51 9.51
C ALA A 229 6.97 2.00 9.17
N TRP A 230 7.59 2.33 8.03
CA TRP A 230 7.63 3.70 7.55
C TRP A 230 6.24 4.25 7.22
N SER A 231 5.47 3.52 6.45
CA SER A 231 4.17 3.96 5.94
C SER A 231 3.15 4.24 7.06
N GLU A 232 3.11 3.40 8.11
CA GLU A 232 2.23 3.61 9.26
C GLU A 232 2.64 4.88 10.03
N ASN A 233 3.94 5.14 10.20
CA ASN A 233 4.42 6.37 10.84
C ASN A 233 4.11 7.61 10.00
N ASP A 234 4.34 7.56 8.68
CA ASP A 234 4.04 8.68 7.79
C ASP A 234 2.55 9.02 7.82
N HIS A 235 1.70 7.99 7.71
CA HIS A 235 0.25 8.16 7.76
C HIS A 235 -0.22 8.75 9.09
N ASP A 236 0.32 8.30 10.22
CA ASP A 236 -0.16 8.72 11.53
C ASP A 236 0.34 10.10 11.94
N PHE A 237 1.56 10.46 11.57
CA PHE A 237 2.20 11.67 12.06
C PHE A 237 2.38 12.76 11.01
N VAL A 238 2.45 12.43 9.72
CA VAL A 238 2.69 13.40 8.65
C VAL A 238 1.45 13.69 7.85
N TYR A 239 0.80 12.66 7.33
CA TYR A 239 -0.36 12.82 6.44
C TYR A 239 -1.53 13.54 7.12
N LYS A 240 -1.77 13.27 8.41
CA LYS A 240 -2.86 13.90 9.19
C LYS A 240 -2.59 15.34 9.60
N LEU A 241 -1.35 15.84 9.45
CA LEU A 241 -1.00 17.20 9.82
C LEU A 241 -1.22 18.18 8.67
N TYR A 242 -2.28 18.96 8.77
CA TYR A 242 -2.51 20.11 7.90
C TYR A 242 -1.79 21.33 8.46
N ALA A 243 -0.85 21.90 7.69
CA ALA A 243 -0.19 23.18 7.88
C ALA A 243 0.18 23.57 9.35
N SER A 244 1.36 23.16 9.80
CA SER A 244 1.98 23.69 11.03
C SER A 244 3.51 23.67 10.85
N ASN A 245 4.24 24.49 11.65
CA ASN A 245 5.71 24.47 11.68
C ASN A 245 6.25 23.04 12.03
N LYS A 246 5.48 22.23 12.73
CA LYS A 246 5.80 20.81 13.02
C LYS A 246 5.80 19.95 11.77
N LYS A 247 5.02 20.30 10.73
CA LYS A 247 4.94 19.54 9.48
C LYS A 247 6.29 19.47 8.78
N LEU A 248 7.06 20.56 8.76
CA LEU A 248 8.37 20.56 8.11
C LEU A 248 9.35 19.59 8.77
N VAL A 249 9.40 19.58 10.11
CA VAL A 249 10.29 18.69 10.87
C VAL A 249 9.85 17.24 10.67
N LEU A 250 8.55 16.96 10.79
CA LEU A 250 8.03 15.60 10.62
C LEU A 250 8.20 15.08 9.19
N ASN A 251 8.02 15.91 8.15
CA ASN A 251 8.32 15.53 6.77
C ASN A 251 9.80 15.14 6.60
N ARG A 252 10.73 15.94 7.16
CA ARG A 252 12.17 15.61 7.10
C ARG A 252 12.48 14.30 7.84
N THR A 253 11.86 14.11 9.00
CA THR A 253 12.05 12.88 9.78
C THR A 253 11.45 11.67 9.05
N SER A 254 10.27 11.80 8.43
CA SER A 254 9.66 10.74 7.63
C SER A 254 10.52 10.39 6.41
N ASN A 255 11.08 11.39 5.72
CA ASN A 255 12.01 11.17 4.61
C ASN A 255 13.29 10.44 5.05
N LEU A 256 13.81 10.76 6.24
CA LEU A 256 14.96 10.04 6.80
C LEU A 256 14.58 8.59 7.16
N LEU A 257 13.42 8.40 7.79
CA LEU A 257 12.93 7.07 8.13
C LEU A 257 12.69 6.21 6.88
N SER A 258 12.23 6.82 5.76
CA SER A 258 12.10 6.14 4.47
C SER A 258 13.45 5.62 3.95
N LYS A 259 14.53 6.42 4.05
CA LYS A 259 15.87 5.98 3.68
C LYS A 259 16.38 4.85 4.58
N VAL A 260 16.09 4.92 5.89
CA VAL A 260 16.45 3.84 6.83
C VAL A 260 15.70 2.55 6.50
N ALA A 261 14.41 2.63 6.17
CA ALA A 261 13.62 1.49 5.72
C ALA A 261 14.21 0.84 4.46
N GLU A 262 14.66 1.64 3.49
CA GLU A 262 15.33 1.15 2.28
C GLU A 262 16.63 0.40 2.61
N VAL A 263 17.49 1.00 3.43
CA VAL A 263 18.76 0.35 3.85
C VAL A 263 18.47 -0.95 4.60
N ALA A 264 17.44 -0.97 5.45
CA ALA A 264 17.06 -2.17 6.19
C ALA A 264 16.55 -3.28 5.24
N ASP A 265 15.78 -2.93 4.21
CA ASP A 265 15.36 -3.87 3.16
C ASP A 265 16.56 -4.43 2.40
N GLU A 266 17.51 -3.58 2.00
CA GLU A 266 18.74 -4.00 1.29
C GLU A 266 19.61 -4.92 2.15
N LEU A 267 19.75 -4.62 3.44
CA LEU A 267 20.47 -5.49 4.38
C LEU A 267 19.77 -6.83 4.57
N SER A 268 18.44 -6.82 4.65
CA SER A 268 17.64 -8.04 4.76
C SER A 268 17.79 -8.93 3.52
N MET A 269 17.81 -8.32 2.32
CA MET A 269 18.09 -9.04 1.08
C MET A 269 19.51 -9.60 1.05
N PHE A 270 20.50 -8.81 1.47
CA PHE A 270 21.89 -9.27 1.56
C PHE A 270 22.04 -10.46 2.50
N MET A 271 21.38 -10.45 3.67
CA MET A 271 21.40 -11.57 4.62
C MET A 271 20.79 -12.83 3.99
N HIS A 272 19.65 -12.69 3.30
CA HIS A 272 19.03 -13.80 2.59
C HIS A 272 19.97 -14.36 1.51
N ASP A 273 20.54 -13.48 0.70
CA ASP A 273 21.46 -13.86 -0.37
C ASP A 273 22.73 -14.51 0.15
N TYR A 274 23.24 -14.07 1.28
CA TYR A 274 24.43 -14.64 1.90
C TYR A 274 24.18 -16.04 2.48
N TYR A 275 22.98 -16.26 3.03
CA TYR A 275 22.59 -17.54 3.61
C TYR A 275 22.24 -18.59 2.56
N ASP A 276 21.80 -18.19 1.38
CA ASP A 276 21.48 -19.11 0.30
C ASP A 276 22.77 -19.61 -0.40
N GLU A 277 23.21 -20.82 -0.03
CA GLU A 277 24.43 -21.45 -0.55
C GLU A 277 24.44 -21.57 -2.09
N SER A 278 23.29 -21.57 -2.77
CA SER A 278 23.21 -21.59 -4.23
C SER A 278 23.84 -20.36 -4.89
N ILE A 279 24.03 -19.29 -4.15
CA ILE A 279 24.61 -18.01 -4.62
C ILE A 279 26.13 -18.11 -4.82
N PHE A 280 26.81 -18.96 -4.09
CA PHE A 280 28.26 -19.16 -4.25
C PHE A 280 28.65 -19.81 -5.57
N SER A 281 27.68 -20.33 -6.31
CA SER A 281 27.89 -20.97 -7.62
C SER A 281 27.67 -20.08 -8.84
N VAL A 282 27.24 -18.80 -8.68
CA VAL A 282 26.95 -17.89 -9.81
C VAL A 282 27.93 -16.71 -9.84
N PRO A 283 28.74 -16.56 -10.91
CA PRO A 283 29.76 -15.50 -11.02
C PRO A 283 29.14 -14.13 -11.36
N ASN A 284 29.76 -13.10 -10.84
CA ASN A 284 29.79 -11.70 -11.28
C ASN A 284 28.62 -10.74 -11.08
N GLU A 285 27.35 -11.07 -11.31
CA GLU A 285 26.28 -10.04 -11.17
C GLU A 285 25.97 -9.64 -9.72
N LYS A 286 26.15 -10.58 -8.78
CA LYS A 286 25.90 -10.33 -7.35
C LYS A 286 27.04 -9.57 -6.63
N LEU A 287 28.25 -9.62 -7.19
CA LEU A 287 29.37 -8.78 -6.71
C LEU A 287 29.10 -7.27 -6.94
N VAL A 288 28.36 -6.93 -8.00
CA VAL A 288 27.95 -5.56 -8.28
C VAL A 288 27.01 -5.04 -7.18
N ASN A 289 26.08 -5.86 -6.72
CA ASN A 289 25.16 -5.49 -5.64
C ASN A 289 25.88 -5.31 -4.29
N LYS A 290 26.93 -6.12 -3.99
CA LYS A 290 27.78 -5.92 -2.82
C LYS A 290 28.50 -4.58 -2.86
N LYS A 291 28.99 -4.17 -4.03
CA LYS A 291 29.68 -2.90 -4.21
C LYS A 291 28.73 -1.72 -4.05
N ILE A 292 27.53 -1.81 -4.62
CA ILE A 292 26.47 -0.80 -4.48
C ILE A 292 26.06 -0.66 -3.01
N LEU A 293 25.93 -1.76 -2.26
CA LEU A 293 25.57 -1.73 -0.84
C LEU A 293 26.64 -1.04 0.01
N SER A 294 27.94 -1.38 -0.23
CA SER A 294 29.04 -0.72 0.48
C SER A 294 29.11 0.78 0.19
N GLU A 295 28.92 1.17 -1.07
CA GLU A 295 28.90 2.58 -1.48
C GLU A 295 27.70 3.35 -0.86
N LYS A 296 26.53 2.70 -0.74
CA LYS A 296 25.37 3.30 -0.06
C LYS A 296 25.57 3.42 1.45
N MET A 297 26.21 2.43 2.08
CA MET A 297 26.53 2.49 3.51
C MET A 297 27.57 3.59 3.79
N GLU A 298 28.58 3.74 2.95
CA GLU A 298 29.54 4.85 3.05
C GLU A 298 28.89 6.22 2.88
N LYS A 299 27.95 6.35 1.93
CA LYS A 299 27.14 7.57 1.76
C LYS A 299 26.28 7.89 3.00
N PHE A 300 25.67 6.84 3.60
CA PHE A 300 24.87 7.02 4.81
C PHE A 300 25.70 7.50 5.99
N ASP A 301 26.92 6.97 6.18
CA ASP A 301 27.86 7.43 7.21
C ASP A 301 28.29 8.90 7.00
N TYR A 302 28.36 9.34 5.74
CA TYR A 302 28.76 10.72 5.41
C TYR A 302 27.66 11.76 5.65
N GLU A 303 26.39 11.35 5.54
CA GLU A 303 25.24 12.23 5.77
C GLU A 303 24.82 12.30 7.27
N MET A 304 25.47 11.53 8.17
CA MET A 304 25.21 11.56 9.60
C MET A 304 25.84 12.78 10.28
N PRO A 305 25.17 13.40 11.26
CA PRO A 305 25.73 14.48 12.06
C PRO A 305 27.04 14.07 12.74
N GLU A 306 28.03 14.96 12.78
CA GLU A 306 29.35 14.69 13.38
C GLU A 306 29.30 14.15 14.81
N SER A 307 28.29 14.53 15.59
CA SER A 307 28.10 14.04 16.97
C SER A 307 27.84 12.53 17.10
N ARG A 308 27.51 11.86 16.00
CA ARG A 308 27.27 10.39 15.97
C ARG A 308 28.37 9.62 15.24
N ARG A 309 29.34 10.29 14.59
CA ARG A 309 30.46 9.61 13.90
C ARG A 309 31.42 8.93 14.87
N TYR A 310 31.55 9.47 16.08
CA TYR A 310 32.49 8.93 17.07
C TYR A 310 32.03 7.59 17.67
N ASP A 311 30.73 7.37 17.82
CA ASP A 311 30.19 6.11 18.39
C ASP A 311 30.34 4.94 17.40
N ASN A 312 30.36 5.20 16.08
CA ASN A 312 30.51 4.16 15.05
C ASN A 312 31.96 3.67 14.87
N LEU A 313 32.95 4.50 15.21
CA LEU A 313 34.35 4.07 15.18
C LEU A 313 34.70 3.04 16.26
N HIS A 314 34.02 3.12 17.43
CA HIS A 314 34.19 2.13 18.49
C HIS A 314 33.50 0.80 18.16
N SER A 315 32.35 0.82 17.49
CA SER A 315 31.64 -0.39 17.05
C SER A 315 32.35 -1.10 15.87
N ARG A 316 33.02 -0.35 14.97
CA ARG A 316 33.84 -0.95 13.90
C ARG A 316 35.06 -1.67 14.43
N SER A 317 35.68 -1.19 15.53
CA SER A 317 36.82 -1.89 16.15
C SER A 317 36.41 -3.18 16.85
N ILE A 318 35.17 -3.28 17.29
CA ILE A 318 34.61 -4.50 17.93
C ILE A 318 34.18 -5.50 16.85
N ALA A 319 33.58 -5.06 15.75
CA ALA A 319 33.19 -5.93 14.64
C ALA A 319 34.39 -6.54 13.90
N SER A 320 35.50 -5.82 13.76
CA SER A 320 36.73 -6.36 13.13
C SER A 320 37.50 -7.35 14.01
N LYS A 321 37.26 -7.36 15.33
CA LYS A 321 37.85 -8.35 16.26
C LYS A 321 37.03 -9.62 16.42
N SER A 322 35.69 -9.58 16.18
CA SER A 322 34.81 -10.73 16.41
C SER A 322 34.84 -11.78 15.28
N VAL A 323 35.31 -11.43 14.09
CA VAL A 323 35.37 -12.38 12.95
C VAL A 323 36.58 -13.32 13.06
N ALA A 324 37.61 -12.96 13.83
CA ALA A 324 38.79 -13.82 14.05
C ALA A 324 38.59 -14.85 15.19
N ASP A 325 37.70 -14.61 16.13
CA ASP A 325 37.54 -15.45 17.34
C ASP A 325 36.39 -16.47 17.25
N ILE A 326 35.61 -16.48 16.15
CA ILE A 326 34.48 -17.42 16.00
C ILE A 326 34.90 -18.79 15.43
N ASN A 327 36.11 -18.90 14.85
CA ASN A 327 36.58 -20.17 14.29
C ASN A 327 37.16 -21.17 15.34
N ASP A 328 37.24 -20.77 16.62
CA ASP A 328 37.77 -21.65 17.66
C ASP A 328 36.68 -22.24 18.59
N LEU A 329 35.40 -22.13 18.24
CA LEU A 329 34.29 -22.54 19.12
C LEU A 329 33.29 -23.51 18.44
N TYR A 330 33.66 -24.16 17.33
CA TYR A 330 32.89 -25.33 16.83
C TYR A 330 33.80 -26.40 16.28
#